data_71eaf050f93e1cebf55d934a3d3b82b2
#
_entry.id   71eaf050f93e1cebf55d934a3d3b82b2
#
_cell.length_a   1.000
_cell.length_b   1.000
_cell.length_c   1.000
_cell.angle_alpha   90.00
_cell.angle_beta   90.00
_cell.angle_gamma   90.00
#
_symmetry.space_group_name_H-M   'P 1'
#
loop_
_entity.id
_entity.type
_entity.pdbx_description
1 polymer ?
#
loop_
_entity_poly.entity_id
_entity_poly.type
_entity_poly.pdbx_seq_one_letter_code
_entity_poly.pdbx_strand_id
1 'polypeptide(L)'
;MASTWRSIHVPSRLNGKRQERLPRSRNVRPTRAIFAEEESDETVMAVLTPGDQHLPPLVEVSLKLGTMTEEIRMVKPPSVDELWSWYEMTGNMEADPSWAKNWETAMSFATAIAEGSNTDVPNLKSKRLLEVGSGLGLVGIAAAKCAGADSVVFSDREPLAIHCALSSAAVSGMNVVAVSDLSLERGGASACAGCLFDWSKPQALAAEIDVVLGADCLYDPATAALLAKCCADLVAKTKGVVCIAEPEKERAIGCRAAFLDACTAAGATTRIVPLPKASSIHPPTVLVVASWE
;
A
#
# COMPACT_ATOMS: atom_id res chain seq x y z
N MET A 1 -16.55 -18.89 -9.15
CA MET A 1 -15.51 -19.76 -9.69
C MET A 1 -14.20 -19.32 -9.07
N ALA A 2 -13.64 -20.13 -8.20
CA ALA A 2 -12.39 -19.80 -7.51
C ALA A 2 -11.24 -19.89 -8.52
N SER A 3 -10.57 -18.77 -8.80
CA SER A 3 -9.34 -18.75 -9.59
C SER A 3 -8.21 -19.29 -8.72
N THR A 4 -7.79 -20.50 -8.99
CA THR A 4 -6.61 -21.10 -8.37
C THR A 4 -5.35 -20.41 -8.91
N TRP A 5 -4.67 -19.66 -8.07
CA TRP A 5 -3.34 -19.17 -8.33
C TRP A 5 -2.37 -20.36 -8.30
N ARG A 6 -1.70 -20.60 -9.41
CA ARG A 6 -0.61 -21.61 -9.46
C ARG A 6 0.71 -20.85 -9.43
N SER A 7 1.61 -21.26 -8.55
CA SER A 7 3.03 -20.91 -8.61
C SER A 7 3.55 -21.19 -10.01
N ILE A 8 4.01 -20.17 -10.72
CA ILE A 8 4.58 -20.32 -12.04
C ILE A 8 6.09 -20.33 -11.90
N HIS A 9 6.66 -21.47 -12.23
CA HIS A 9 8.09 -21.66 -12.37
C HIS A 9 8.51 -21.00 -13.69
N VAL A 10 9.36 -19.97 -13.65
CA VAL A 10 9.88 -19.31 -14.85
C VAL A 10 11.21 -19.97 -15.21
N PRO A 11 11.34 -20.59 -16.39
CA PRO A 11 12.62 -21.16 -16.82
C PRO A 11 13.60 -20.04 -17.18
N SER A 12 14.76 -20.08 -16.58
CA SER A 12 15.91 -19.27 -16.98
C SER A 12 16.40 -19.68 -18.37
N ARG A 13 16.01 -18.95 -19.41
CA ARG A 13 16.73 -18.74 -20.70
C ARG A 13 15.81 -18.05 -21.71
N LEU A 14 16.04 -16.79 -21.95
CA LEU A 14 15.69 -16.15 -23.23
C LEU A 14 16.99 -15.64 -23.88
N ASN A 15 17.48 -16.45 -24.81
CA ASN A 15 18.52 -16.07 -25.77
C ASN A 15 17.94 -15.08 -26.81
N GLY A 16 18.64 -13.99 -26.96
CA GLY A 16 18.79 -13.07 -28.06
C GLY A 16 17.80 -13.05 -29.22
N LYS A 17 17.02 -11.94 -29.32
CA LYS A 17 16.59 -11.39 -30.61
C LYS A 17 16.77 -9.88 -30.63
N ARG A 18 17.30 -9.39 -31.76
CA ARG A 18 17.64 -8.00 -32.09
C ARG A 18 16.47 -7.05 -31.82
N GLN A 19 16.72 -6.01 -31.04
CA GLN A 19 15.85 -4.84 -30.93
C GLN A 19 16.05 -3.94 -32.16
N GLU A 20 14.94 -3.63 -32.81
CA GLU A 20 14.87 -2.52 -33.78
C GLU A 20 14.88 -1.19 -33.01
N ARG A 21 15.69 -0.25 -33.52
CA ARG A 21 15.92 1.05 -32.90
C ARG A 21 14.74 1.99 -33.18
N LEU A 22 14.07 2.44 -32.14
CA LEU A 22 13.22 3.63 -32.18
C LEU A 22 14.08 4.92 -32.09
N PRO A 23 13.63 6.04 -32.66
CA PRO A 23 14.44 7.24 -32.78
C PRO A 23 14.70 7.93 -31.43
N ARG A 24 15.94 8.38 -31.25
CA ARG A 24 16.45 9.04 -30.06
C ARG A 24 15.81 10.42 -29.86
N SER A 25 15.05 10.63 -28.79
CA SER A 25 14.80 11.94 -28.24
C SER A 25 15.87 12.30 -27.19
N ARG A 26 16.15 13.61 -27.09
CA ARG A 26 17.33 14.18 -26.44
C ARG A 26 17.37 13.97 -24.93
N ASN A 27 18.57 13.59 -24.48
CA ASN A 27 19.17 13.80 -23.16
C ASN A 27 18.27 13.73 -21.90
N VAL A 28 17.83 12.52 -21.57
CA VAL A 28 17.63 12.11 -20.20
C VAL A 28 18.64 11.02 -19.93
N ARG A 29 19.45 11.15 -18.87
CA ARG A 29 20.34 10.07 -18.45
C ARG A 29 19.48 8.83 -18.20
N PRO A 30 19.81 7.66 -18.73
CA PRO A 30 19.01 6.47 -18.50
C PRO A 30 19.06 6.16 -17.00
N THR A 31 17.93 6.33 -16.33
CA THR A 31 17.70 5.73 -15.03
C THR A 31 17.82 4.24 -15.24
N ARG A 32 18.73 3.61 -14.54
CA ARG A 32 19.03 2.18 -14.63
C ARG A 32 17.71 1.44 -14.39
N ALA A 33 17.25 0.70 -15.40
CA ALA A 33 16.13 -0.19 -15.24
C ALA A 33 16.47 -1.13 -14.06
N ILE A 34 15.61 -1.18 -13.05
CA ILE A 34 15.79 -2.03 -11.87
C ILE A 34 15.43 -3.46 -12.27
N PHE A 35 16.21 -4.02 -13.17
CA PHE A 35 16.33 -5.43 -13.42
C PHE A 35 17.84 -5.71 -13.43
N ALA A 36 18.47 -5.60 -12.26
CA ALA A 36 19.81 -6.10 -12.09
C ALA A 36 19.70 -7.61 -11.87
N GLU A 37 20.31 -8.33 -12.79
CA GLU A 37 20.77 -9.69 -12.53
C GLU A 37 21.70 -9.67 -11.31
N GLU A 38 21.19 -10.11 -10.15
CA GLU A 38 21.99 -10.73 -9.09
C GLU A 38 21.05 -11.41 -8.12
N GLU A 39 21.30 -12.69 -7.91
CA GLU A 39 20.77 -13.67 -6.99
C GLU A 39 20.06 -13.10 -5.75
N SER A 40 18.83 -13.33 -5.69
CA SER A 40 17.85 -13.36 -4.64
C SER A 40 16.58 -12.64 -5.07
N ASP A 41 15.58 -13.39 -5.05
CA ASP A 41 14.17 -13.09 -5.01
C ASP A 41 13.34 -13.32 -6.27
N GLU A 42 13.26 -14.61 -6.62
CA GLU A 42 12.13 -15.17 -7.38
C GLU A 42 10.77 -14.80 -6.74
N THR A 43 10.78 -14.32 -5.50
CA THR A 43 9.60 -14.10 -4.67
C THR A 43 8.86 -12.79 -5.01
N VAL A 44 9.56 -11.73 -5.35
CA VAL A 44 8.94 -10.40 -5.61
C VAL A 44 8.17 -10.38 -6.94
N MET A 45 8.57 -11.19 -7.90
CA MET A 45 7.91 -11.27 -9.21
C MET A 45 6.62 -12.10 -9.21
N ALA A 46 6.38 -12.91 -8.18
CA ALA A 46 5.24 -13.84 -8.16
C ALA A 46 3.88 -13.16 -7.93
N VAL A 47 3.86 -11.93 -7.45
CA VAL A 47 2.60 -11.24 -7.12
C VAL A 47 1.90 -10.66 -8.34
N LEU A 48 2.56 -10.61 -9.49
CA LEU A 48 2.12 -9.79 -10.61
C LEU A 48 1.65 -10.45 -11.84
N THR A 49 1.65 -11.72 -11.97
CA THR A 49 1.27 -12.26 -13.27
C THR A 49 -0.04 -13.02 -13.26
N PRO A 50 -1.10 -12.39 -13.72
CA PRO A 50 -1.96 -13.08 -14.67
C PRO A 50 -1.29 -12.95 -16.04
N GLY A 51 -0.45 -13.96 -16.43
CA GLY A 51 0.10 -14.16 -17.76
C GLY A 51 0.57 -12.92 -18.55
N ASP A 52 1.75 -13.00 -19.15
CA ASP A 52 2.28 -12.18 -20.26
C ASP A 52 1.99 -10.66 -20.35
N GLN A 53 1.57 -10.01 -19.28
CA GLN A 53 1.39 -8.56 -19.30
C GLN A 53 2.73 -7.87 -19.00
N HIS A 54 3.20 -7.09 -19.96
CA HIS A 54 4.33 -6.20 -19.75
C HIS A 54 3.99 -5.19 -18.66
N LEU A 55 4.90 -4.97 -17.72
CA LEU A 55 4.77 -3.90 -16.74
C LEU A 55 4.87 -2.54 -17.44
N PRO A 56 4.18 -1.50 -16.93
CA PRO A 56 4.44 -0.14 -17.38
C PRO A 56 5.87 0.27 -17.03
N PRO A 57 6.40 1.32 -17.63
CA PRO A 57 7.63 1.94 -17.16
C PRO A 57 7.51 2.30 -15.68
N LEU A 58 8.49 1.90 -14.87
CA LEU A 58 8.56 2.23 -13.45
C LEU A 58 9.83 3.03 -13.17
N VAL A 59 9.74 3.95 -12.22
CA VAL A 59 10.87 4.76 -11.73
C VAL A 59 11.00 4.61 -10.23
N GLU A 60 12.24 4.73 -9.76
CA GLU A 60 12.53 4.81 -8.33
C GLU A 60 12.66 6.27 -7.93
N VAL A 61 12.03 6.65 -6.83
CA VAL A 61 12.14 7.97 -6.21
C VAL A 61 12.44 7.83 -4.73
N SER A 62 13.25 8.74 -4.17
CA SER A 62 13.53 8.79 -2.74
C SER A 62 12.63 9.81 -2.06
N LEU A 63 12.08 9.43 -0.90
CA LEU A 63 11.27 10.29 -0.05
C LEU A 63 11.91 10.40 1.33
N LYS A 64 12.02 11.63 1.81
CA LYS A 64 12.44 11.93 3.18
C LYS A 64 11.21 12.24 4.01
N LEU A 65 11.02 11.53 5.12
CA LEU A 65 9.91 11.75 6.04
C LEU A 65 10.38 12.60 7.24
N GLY A 66 9.79 13.78 7.39
CA GLY A 66 10.08 14.67 8.52
C GLY A 66 11.57 14.91 8.75
N THR A 67 12.02 14.64 9.97
CA THR A 67 13.42 14.83 10.42
C THR A 67 14.29 13.58 10.25
N MET A 68 13.77 12.50 9.65
CA MET A 68 14.53 11.27 9.47
C MET A 68 15.81 11.47 8.68
N THR A 69 16.85 10.74 9.06
CA THR A 69 18.13 10.69 8.33
C THR A 69 18.09 9.74 7.13
N GLU A 70 17.29 8.69 7.22
CA GLU A 70 17.13 7.69 6.15
C GLU A 70 15.97 8.05 5.22
N GLU A 71 16.10 7.66 3.95
CA GLU A 71 15.08 7.84 2.94
C GLU A 71 14.27 6.55 2.76
N ILE A 72 13.01 6.71 2.41
CA ILE A 72 12.18 5.64 1.87
C ILE A 72 12.29 5.71 0.34
N ARG A 73 12.64 4.59 -0.27
CA ARG A 73 12.72 4.45 -1.72
C ARG A 73 11.42 3.87 -2.24
N MET A 74 10.82 4.56 -3.22
CA MET A 74 9.52 4.19 -3.76
C MET A 74 9.64 3.84 -5.24
N VAL A 75 9.03 2.73 -5.65
CA VAL A 75 8.92 2.31 -7.05
C VAL A 75 7.51 2.64 -7.52
N LYS A 76 7.38 3.39 -8.60
CA LYS A 76 6.08 3.86 -9.09
C LYS A 76 6.12 4.16 -10.59
N PRO A 77 4.97 4.24 -11.28
CA PRO A 77 4.90 4.84 -12.61
C PRO A 77 5.46 6.27 -12.60
N PRO A 78 6.08 6.74 -13.69
CA PRO A 78 6.67 8.09 -13.77
C PRO A 78 5.63 9.18 -13.47
N SER A 79 4.43 9.02 -14.03
CA SER A 79 3.28 9.90 -13.78
C SER A 79 1.96 9.12 -13.86
N VAL A 80 0.88 9.73 -13.37
CA VAL A 80 -0.49 9.20 -13.50
C VAL A 80 -0.91 9.16 -14.97
N ASP A 81 -0.51 10.17 -15.76
CA ASP A 81 -0.85 10.27 -17.19
C ASP A 81 -0.18 9.16 -18.02
N GLU A 82 1.09 8.83 -17.70
CA GLU A 82 1.79 7.73 -18.35
C GLU A 82 1.18 6.37 -17.99
N LEU A 83 0.76 6.19 -16.73
CA LEU A 83 0.03 5.00 -16.31
C LEU A 83 -1.33 4.90 -17.01
N TRP A 84 -2.07 6.00 -17.12
CA TRP A 84 -3.34 6.03 -17.84
C TRP A 84 -3.15 5.64 -19.31
N SER A 85 -2.14 6.22 -19.99
CA SER A 85 -1.81 5.87 -21.37
C SER A 85 -1.45 4.38 -21.53
N TRP A 86 -0.78 3.80 -20.53
CA TRP A 86 -0.46 2.38 -20.52
C TRP A 86 -1.73 1.52 -20.35
N TYR A 87 -2.67 1.92 -19.48
CA TYR A 87 -3.96 1.25 -19.33
C TYR A 87 -4.76 1.28 -20.64
N GLU A 88 -4.80 2.41 -21.33
CA GLU A 88 -5.44 2.54 -22.64
C GLU A 88 -4.81 1.58 -23.68
N MET A 89 -3.49 1.56 -23.77
CA MET A 89 -2.77 0.69 -24.72
C MET A 89 -2.98 -0.81 -24.42
N THR A 90 -3.17 -1.17 -23.17
CA THR A 90 -3.37 -2.57 -22.75
C THR A 90 -4.85 -2.98 -22.71
N GLY A 91 -5.76 -2.05 -23.02
CA GLY A 91 -7.22 -2.30 -23.02
C GLY A 91 -7.85 -2.35 -21.63
N ASN A 92 -7.15 -1.85 -20.61
CA ASN A 92 -7.63 -1.86 -19.23
C ASN A 92 -8.28 -0.52 -18.86
N MET A 93 -9.32 -0.13 -19.59
CA MET A 93 -9.97 1.17 -19.50
C MET A 93 -10.73 1.44 -18.18
N GLU A 94 -10.99 0.40 -17.40
CA GLU A 94 -11.71 0.52 -16.12
C GLU A 94 -10.76 0.59 -14.91
N ALA A 95 -9.45 0.50 -15.14
CA ALA A 95 -8.46 0.60 -14.08
C ALA A 95 -8.37 2.05 -13.57
N ASP A 96 -8.18 2.19 -12.28
CA ASP A 96 -8.04 3.49 -11.61
C ASP A 96 -6.56 3.80 -11.38
N PRO A 97 -5.96 4.80 -12.04
CA PRO A 97 -4.56 5.13 -11.89
C PRO A 97 -4.26 5.98 -10.64
N SER A 98 -5.24 6.35 -9.84
CA SER A 98 -5.10 7.26 -8.68
C SER A 98 -4.16 6.71 -7.60
N TRP A 99 -4.02 5.39 -7.51
CA TRP A 99 -3.10 4.71 -6.58
C TRP A 99 -1.61 5.05 -6.84
N ALA A 100 -1.25 5.47 -8.05
CA ALA A 100 0.14 5.76 -8.42
C ALA A 100 0.69 7.09 -7.88
N LYS A 101 -0.11 7.83 -7.13
CA LYS A 101 0.26 9.08 -6.47
C LYS A 101 0.55 8.85 -4.99
N ASN A 102 1.63 9.46 -4.47
CA ASN A 102 1.78 9.64 -3.02
C ASN A 102 0.85 10.75 -2.56
N TRP A 103 -0.27 10.38 -1.97
CA TRP A 103 -1.24 11.33 -1.44
C TRP A 103 -0.70 12.07 -0.23
N GLU A 104 -1.09 13.32 -0.07
CA GLU A 104 -0.60 14.21 1.00
C GLU A 104 -0.93 13.66 2.40
N THR A 105 -2.06 12.97 2.55
CA THR A 105 -2.46 12.30 3.79
C THR A 105 -1.57 11.12 4.12
N ALA A 106 -1.17 10.33 3.11
CA ALA A 106 -0.20 9.24 3.29
C ALA A 106 1.17 9.79 3.72
N MET A 107 1.61 10.91 3.13
CA MET A 107 2.84 11.59 3.55
C MET A 107 2.77 12.07 5.00
N SER A 108 1.66 12.69 5.41
CA SER A 108 1.47 13.17 6.79
C SER A 108 1.43 12.01 7.78
N PHE A 109 0.74 10.92 7.44
CA PHE A 109 0.65 9.75 8.32
C PHE A 109 1.99 9.00 8.43
N ALA A 110 2.65 8.75 7.30
CA ALA A 110 3.96 8.13 7.29
C ALA A 110 5.00 8.96 8.07
N THR A 111 4.94 10.30 7.98
CA THR A 111 5.80 11.19 8.77
C THR A 111 5.50 11.06 10.27
N ALA A 112 4.23 11.07 10.68
CA ALA A 112 3.85 10.90 12.08
C ALA A 112 4.31 9.56 12.66
N ILE A 113 4.22 8.49 11.87
CA ILE A 113 4.75 7.16 12.24
C ILE A 113 6.27 7.21 12.39
N ALA A 114 6.96 7.79 11.42
CA ALA A 114 8.41 7.83 11.37
C ALA A 114 9.02 8.66 12.52
N GLU A 115 8.41 9.78 12.88
CA GLU A 115 8.85 10.63 13.98
C GLU A 115 8.52 10.03 15.36
N GLY A 116 7.50 9.16 15.46
CA GLY A 116 7.12 8.49 16.71
C GLY A 116 6.67 9.43 17.83
N SER A 117 6.46 10.71 17.52
CA SER A 117 6.14 11.74 18.51
C SER A 117 4.64 11.92 18.74
N ASN A 118 3.79 11.37 17.86
CA ASN A 118 2.35 11.49 17.94
C ASN A 118 1.75 10.37 18.79
N THR A 119 1.25 10.70 19.98
CA THR A 119 0.65 9.74 20.92
C THR A 119 -0.71 9.19 20.46
N ASP A 120 -1.31 9.78 19.44
CA ASP A 120 -2.59 9.30 18.87
C ASP A 120 -2.39 8.17 17.86
N VAL A 121 -1.18 8.03 17.29
CA VAL A 121 -0.78 6.86 16.52
C VAL A 121 -0.49 5.73 17.50
N PRO A 122 -1.12 4.55 17.35
CA PRO A 122 -0.88 3.44 18.27
C PRO A 122 0.57 2.96 18.19
N ASN A 123 1.05 2.31 19.24
CA ASN A 123 2.35 1.66 19.19
C ASN A 123 2.34 0.51 18.18
N LEU A 124 3.10 0.63 17.10
CA LEU A 124 3.17 -0.34 16.00
C LEU A 124 4.26 -1.40 16.20
N LYS A 125 5.13 -1.22 17.21
CA LYS A 125 6.24 -2.15 17.45
C LYS A 125 5.74 -3.56 17.73
N SER A 126 6.31 -4.52 17.00
CA SER A 126 5.98 -5.95 17.09
C SER A 126 4.50 -6.27 16.80
N LYS A 127 3.82 -5.40 16.04
CA LYS A 127 2.44 -5.58 15.61
C LYS A 127 2.37 -6.13 14.19
N ARG A 128 1.31 -6.90 13.92
CA ARG A 128 0.93 -7.34 12.57
C ARG A 128 0.01 -6.30 11.97
N LEU A 129 0.42 -5.73 10.87
CA LEU A 129 -0.27 -4.61 10.25
C LEU A 129 -0.88 -5.02 8.90
N LEU A 130 -2.01 -4.42 8.59
CA LEU A 130 -2.57 -4.41 7.26
C LEU A 130 -2.73 -2.96 6.80
N GLU A 131 -2.19 -2.60 5.65
CA GLU A 131 -2.48 -1.34 4.98
C GLU A 131 -3.57 -1.57 3.93
N VAL A 132 -4.73 -0.95 4.10
CA VAL A 132 -5.86 -1.01 3.18
C VAL A 132 -5.79 0.11 2.16
N GLY A 133 -6.07 -0.19 0.88
CA GLY A 133 -5.89 0.78 -0.20
C GLY A 133 -4.46 1.30 -0.23
N SER A 134 -3.50 0.38 -0.15
CA SER A 134 -2.10 0.72 0.09
C SER A 134 -1.45 1.56 -1.02
N GLY A 135 -2.00 1.51 -2.25
CA GLY A 135 -1.39 2.17 -3.39
C GLY A 135 0.09 1.84 -3.50
N LEU A 136 0.95 2.83 -3.26
CA LEU A 136 2.40 2.67 -3.28
C LEU A 136 3.00 2.12 -1.97
N GLY A 137 2.21 1.89 -0.92
CA GLY A 137 2.63 1.26 0.33
C GLY A 137 3.42 2.16 1.29
N LEU A 138 3.34 3.47 1.15
CA LEU A 138 4.19 4.41 1.91
C LEU A 138 3.98 4.30 3.43
N VAL A 139 2.72 4.19 3.90
CA VAL A 139 2.41 4.15 5.33
C VAL A 139 2.91 2.86 5.96
N GLY A 140 2.66 1.71 5.30
CA GLY A 140 3.15 0.41 5.75
C GLY A 140 4.67 0.30 5.74
N ILE A 141 5.35 0.85 4.72
CA ILE A 141 6.83 0.90 4.68
C ILE A 141 7.36 1.74 5.83
N ALA A 142 6.75 2.90 6.14
CA ALA A 142 7.13 3.72 7.28
C ALA A 142 6.93 2.94 8.61
N ALA A 143 5.83 2.20 8.73
CA ALA A 143 5.56 1.37 9.91
C ALA A 143 6.59 0.23 10.07
N ALA A 144 6.95 -0.45 8.99
CA ALA A 144 7.95 -1.51 9.03
C ALA A 144 9.35 -0.96 9.35
N LYS A 145 9.76 0.08 8.61
CA LYS A 145 11.13 0.61 8.67
C LYS A 145 11.40 1.44 9.93
N CYS A 146 10.42 2.24 10.36
CA CYS A 146 10.62 3.26 11.38
C CYS A 146 9.99 2.90 12.73
N ALA A 147 8.86 2.19 12.74
CA ALA A 147 8.14 1.86 13.97
C ALA A 147 8.35 0.41 14.45
N GLY A 148 9.11 -0.41 13.72
CA GLY A 148 9.47 -1.77 14.12
C GLY A 148 8.27 -2.73 14.14
N ALA A 149 7.34 -2.59 13.18
CA ALA A 149 6.27 -3.56 12.97
C ALA A 149 6.84 -4.97 12.74
N ASP A 150 6.14 -5.99 13.23
CA ASP A 150 6.52 -7.40 13.02
C ASP A 150 6.31 -7.81 11.56
N SER A 151 5.16 -7.44 11.02
CA SER A 151 4.82 -7.70 9.64
C SER A 151 3.85 -6.66 9.09
N VAL A 152 3.89 -6.44 7.77
CA VAL A 152 2.99 -5.54 7.05
C VAL A 152 2.45 -6.25 5.82
N VAL A 153 1.13 -6.32 5.70
CA VAL A 153 0.47 -6.73 4.47
C VAL A 153 -0.04 -5.48 3.75
N PHE A 154 0.48 -5.25 2.55
CA PHE A 154 -0.09 -4.25 1.64
C PHE A 154 -1.32 -4.84 0.96
N SER A 155 -2.44 -4.14 1.01
CA SER A 155 -3.64 -4.62 0.34
C SER A 155 -4.27 -3.53 -0.53
N ASP A 156 -4.61 -3.92 -1.75
CA ASP A 156 -5.24 -3.05 -2.73
C ASP A 156 -6.06 -3.91 -3.70
N ARG A 157 -7.02 -3.31 -4.39
CA ARG A 157 -7.74 -3.98 -5.47
C ARG A 157 -6.94 -4.02 -6.79
N GLU A 158 -5.95 -3.12 -6.93
CA GLU A 158 -5.13 -2.97 -8.12
C GLU A 158 -3.84 -3.80 -8.02
N PRO A 159 -3.67 -4.85 -8.86
CA PRO A 159 -2.48 -5.71 -8.79
C PRO A 159 -1.17 -4.95 -8.97
N LEU A 160 -1.16 -3.93 -9.83
CA LEU A 160 0.02 -3.12 -10.09
C LEU A 160 0.39 -2.23 -8.89
N ALA A 161 -0.59 -1.78 -8.11
CA ALA A 161 -0.35 -1.07 -6.86
C ALA A 161 0.41 -1.97 -5.86
N ILE A 162 -0.07 -3.21 -5.67
CA ILE A 162 0.62 -4.20 -4.81
C ILE A 162 2.05 -4.46 -5.27
N HIS A 163 2.27 -4.58 -6.58
CA HIS A 163 3.63 -4.73 -7.12
C HIS A 163 4.52 -3.55 -6.75
N CYS A 164 4.04 -2.34 -6.99
CA CYS A 164 4.80 -1.15 -6.65
C CYS A 164 5.07 -1.04 -5.14
N ALA A 165 4.10 -1.38 -4.29
CA ALA A 165 4.27 -1.39 -2.84
C ALA A 165 5.34 -2.40 -2.39
N LEU A 166 5.29 -3.64 -2.90
CA LEU A 166 6.29 -4.67 -2.59
C LEU A 166 7.68 -4.31 -3.13
N SER A 167 7.76 -3.80 -4.37
CA SER A 167 9.01 -3.32 -4.95
C SER A 167 9.59 -2.16 -4.13
N SER A 168 8.74 -1.23 -3.67
CA SER A 168 9.13 -0.12 -2.79
C SER A 168 9.66 -0.62 -1.44
N ALA A 169 9.01 -1.62 -0.86
CA ALA A 169 9.46 -2.26 0.38
C ALA A 169 10.84 -2.91 0.18
N ALA A 170 11.02 -3.67 -0.90
CA ALA A 170 12.28 -4.34 -1.21
C ALA A 170 13.43 -3.34 -1.41
N VAL A 171 13.26 -2.31 -2.26
CA VAL A 171 14.32 -1.29 -2.47
C VAL A 171 14.56 -0.44 -1.22
N SER A 172 13.61 -0.36 -0.30
CA SER A 172 13.77 0.27 1.02
C SER A 172 14.43 -0.64 2.05
N GLY A 173 14.84 -1.86 1.66
CA GLY A 173 15.57 -2.81 2.51
C GLY A 173 14.70 -3.69 3.40
N MET A 174 13.40 -3.81 3.10
CA MET A 174 12.49 -4.70 3.83
C MET A 174 12.54 -6.12 3.28
N ASN A 175 12.29 -7.10 4.14
CA ASN A 175 12.12 -8.49 3.72
C ASN A 175 10.73 -8.66 3.10
N VAL A 176 10.67 -9.02 1.81
CA VAL A 176 9.41 -9.24 1.10
C VAL A 176 9.15 -10.73 0.97
N VAL A 177 7.94 -11.15 1.32
CA VAL A 177 7.51 -12.55 1.23
C VAL A 177 6.27 -12.66 0.36
N ALA A 178 6.17 -13.74 -0.42
CA ALA A 178 4.97 -14.01 -1.20
C ALA A 178 3.90 -14.63 -0.30
N VAL A 179 2.71 -14.03 -0.28
CA VAL A 179 1.53 -14.63 0.35
C VAL A 179 0.36 -14.57 -0.62
N SER A 180 -0.48 -15.59 -0.57
CA SER A 180 -1.68 -15.69 -1.40
C SER A 180 -2.92 -15.16 -0.70
N ASP A 181 -2.84 -14.89 0.59
CA ASP A 181 -3.92 -14.43 1.44
C ASP A 181 -3.43 -13.46 2.53
N LEU A 182 -4.32 -13.01 3.41
CA LEU A 182 -4.00 -12.08 4.49
C LEU A 182 -3.28 -12.75 5.68
N SER A 183 -2.92 -14.03 5.58
CA SER A 183 -2.25 -14.76 6.66
C SER A 183 -0.74 -14.62 6.53
N LEU A 184 -0.14 -13.79 7.36
CA LEU A 184 1.30 -13.81 7.63
C LEU A 184 1.53 -14.57 8.94
N GLU A 185 2.35 -15.61 8.88
CA GLU A 185 2.81 -16.29 10.10
C GLU A 185 3.72 -15.35 10.90
N ARG A 186 3.64 -15.45 12.24
CA ARG A 186 4.57 -14.73 13.11
C ARG A 186 5.97 -15.28 12.92
N GLY A 187 6.93 -14.46 12.61
CA GLY A 187 8.29 -14.93 12.68
C GLY A 187 9.27 -14.37 11.66
N GLY A 188 9.49 -13.08 11.67
CA GLY A 188 10.61 -12.51 10.95
C GLY A 188 10.59 -11.00 11.03
N ALA A 189 11.70 -10.39 11.39
CA ALA A 189 11.80 -8.95 11.50
C ALA A 189 11.32 -8.26 10.22
N SER A 190 10.25 -7.50 10.33
CA SER A 190 9.71 -6.61 9.29
C SER A 190 9.39 -7.28 7.95
N ALA A 191 8.71 -8.44 7.96
CA ALA A 191 8.23 -9.07 6.74
C ALA A 191 7.13 -8.24 6.08
N CYS A 192 7.29 -7.97 4.79
CA CYS A 192 6.30 -7.29 3.96
C CYS A 192 5.70 -8.28 2.97
N ALA A 193 4.38 -8.26 2.82
CA ALA A 193 3.64 -9.10 1.89
C ALA A 193 2.56 -8.30 1.16
N GLY A 194 2.02 -8.86 0.09
CA GLY A 194 0.96 -8.23 -0.69
C GLY A 194 -0.25 -9.12 -0.85
N CYS A 195 -1.45 -8.54 -0.81
CA CYS A 195 -2.70 -9.25 -1.00
C CYS A 195 -3.67 -8.41 -1.84
N LEU A 196 -4.28 -9.03 -2.85
CA LEU A 196 -5.41 -8.42 -3.55
C LEU A 196 -6.63 -8.42 -2.64
N PHE A 197 -7.14 -7.23 -2.35
CA PHE A 197 -8.25 -7.05 -1.44
C PHE A 197 -9.20 -5.96 -1.94
N ASP A 198 -10.42 -6.35 -2.26
CA ASP A 198 -11.49 -5.46 -2.66
C ASP A 198 -12.58 -5.47 -1.57
N TRP A 199 -12.59 -4.45 -0.71
CA TRP A 199 -13.54 -4.35 0.39
C TRP A 199 -14.99 -4.12 -0.07
N SER A 200 -15.22 -3.84 -1.35
CA SER A 200 -16.57 -3.79 -1.92
C SER A 200 -17.18 -5.17 -2.15
N LYS A 201 -16.36 -6.24 -2.08
CA LYS A 201 -16.78 -7.62 -2.29
C LYS A 201 -16.72 -8.41 -0.97
N PRO A 202 -17.75 -9.21 -0.65
CA PRO A 202 -17.72 -10.09 0.51
C PRO A 202 -16.52 -11.05 0.42
N GLN A 203 -15.70 -11.06 1.45
CA GLN A 203 -14.54 -11.97 1.55
C GLN A 203 -14.50 -12.54 2.97
N ALA A 204 -14.14 -13.83 3.08
CA ALA A 204 -13.82 -14.41 4.37
C ALA A 204 -12.40 -13.99 4.76
N LEU A 205 -12.29 -13.17 5.80
CA LEU A 205 -11.02 -12.68 6.31
C LEU A 205 -10.57 -13.55 7.48
N ALA A 206 -9.56 -14.37 7.26
CA ALA A 206 -9.02 -15.28 8.27
C ALA A 206 -7.82 -14.71 9.04
N ALA A 207 -7.46 -13.46 8.78
CA ALA A 207 -6.26 -12.85 9.35
C ALA A 207 -6.46 -12.44 10.82
N GLU A 208 -5.36 -12.50 11.57
CA GLU A 208 -5.26 -11.91 12.90
C GLU A 208 -4.41 -10.64 12.79
N ILE A 209 -5.04 -9.51 12.53
CA ILE A 209 -4.40 -8.20 12.37
C ILE A 209 -4.50 -7.43 13.69
N ASP A 210 -3.38 -6.87 14.14
CA ASP A 210 -3.34 -6.05 15.35
C ASP A 210 -3.69 -4.59 15.07
N VAL A 211 -3.26 -4.06 13.90
CA VAL A 211 -3.58 -2.70 13.47
C VAL A 211 -3.86 -2.66 11.97
N VAL A 212 -4.95 -2.03 11.60
CA VAL A 212 -5.23 -1.67 10.20
C VAL A 212 -4.84 -0.21 9.99
N LEU A 213 -4.05 0.03 8.94
CA LEU A 213 -3.64 1.37 8.50
C LEU A 213 -4.28 1.68 7.15
N GLY A 214 -4.53 2.94 6.87
CA GLY A 214 -4.96 3.40 5.56
C GLY A 214 -4.79 4.92 5.44
N ALA A 215 -4.72 5.40 4.21
CA ALA A 215 -4.67 6.83 3.94
C ALA A 215 -5.45 7.16 2.68
N ASP A 216 -6.30 8.20 2.78
CA ASP A 216 -7.12 8.70 1.66
C ASP A 216 -8.09 7.65 1.08
N CYS A 217 -8.63 6.77 1.96
CA CYS A 217 -9.50 5.66 1.57
C CYS A 217 -10.99 5.98 1.64
N LEU A 218 -11.38 7.12 2.23
CA LEU A 218 -12.78 7.50 2.43
C LEU A 218 -13.23 8.50 1.36
N TYR A 219 -13.48 8.02 0.16
CA TYR A 219 -13.87 8.86 -0.99
C TYR A 219 -15.29 8.62 -1.52
N ASP A 220 -15.99 7.60 -1.01
CA ASP A 220 -17.39 7.30 -1.28
C ASP A 220 -18.06 6.75 -0.01
N PRO A 221 -19.24 7.30 0.43
CA PRO A 221 -19.84 6.89 1.69
C PRO A 221 -20.25 5.41 1.76
N ALA A 222 -20.72 4.83 0.65
CA ALA A 222 -21.13 3.43 0.62
C ALA A 222 -19.91 2.49 0.79
N THR A 223 -18.82 2.77 0.08
CA THR A 223 -17.57 2.01 0.20
C THR A 223 -16.89 2.26 1.54
N ALA A 224 -16.99 3.45 2.13
CA ALA A 224 -16.47 3.75 3.46
C ALA A 224 -17.13 2.87 4.55
N ALA A 225 -18.46 2.68 4.49
CA ALA A 225 -19.17 1.79 5.40
C ALA A 225 -18.79 0.31 5.22
N LEU A 226 -18.53 -0.12 3.98
CA LEU A 226 -18.04 -1.47 3.70
C LEU A 226 -16.62 -1.68 4.21
N LEU A 227 -15.72 -0.71 4.00
CA LEU A 227 -14.37 -0.72 4.56
C LEU A 227 -14.39 -0.84 6.08
N ALA A 228 -15.26 -0.09 6.77
CA ALA A 228 -15.40 -0.17 8.23
C ALA A 228 -15.76 -1.57 8.71
N LYS A 229 -16.70 -2.26 8.02
CA LYS A 229 -17.06 -3.65 8.34
C LYS A 229 -15.88 -4.61 8.13
N CYS A 230 -15.20 -4.49 6.99
CA CYS A 230 -14.01 -5.30 6.73
C CYS A 230 -12.93 -5.08 7.80
N CYS A 231 -12.69 -3.83 8.19
CA CYS A 231 -11.73 -3.50 9.25
C CYS A 231 -12.14 -4.12 10.59
N ALA A 232 -13.41 -4.04 10.96
CA ALA A 232 -13.92 -4.66 12.20
C ALA A 232 -13.68 -6.18 12.21
N ASP A 233 -13.97 -6.87 11.10
CA ASP A 233 -13.76 -8.31 10.97
C ASP A 233 -12.27 -8.67 11.06
N LEU A 234 -11.38 -7.88 10.47
CA LEU A 234 -9.93 -8.08 10.49
C LEU A 234 -9.34 -8.01 11.89
N VAL A 235 -9.80 -7.08 12.71
CA VAL A 235 -9.28 -6.87 14.08
C VAL A 235 -10.10 -7.56 15.17
N ALA A 236 -11.20 -8.24 14.81
CA ALA A 236 -12.12 -8.83 15.78
C ALA A 236 -11.44 -9.80 16.77
N LYS A 237 -10.51 -10.62 16.29
CA LYS A 237 -9.80 -11.61 17.12
C LYS A 237 -8.74 -10.98 18.03
N THR A 238 -8.12 -9.90 17.60
CA THR A 238 -7.01 -9.25 18.30
C THR A 238 -7.47 -8.11 19.19
N LYS A 239 -8.74 -7.72 19.06
CA LYS A 239 -9.26 -6.47 19.66
C LYS A 239 -8.36 -5.29 19.26
N GLY A 240 -8.09 -5.21 17.96
CA GLY A 240 -7.09 -4.31 17.41
C GLY A 240 -7.60 -2.90 17.19
N VAL A 241 -6.79 -2.13 16.47
CA VAL A 241 -7.04 -0.71 16.18
C VAL A 241 -7.04 -0.47 14.67
N VAL A 242 -7.92 0.40 14.21
CA VAL A 242 -7.97 0.89 12.83
C VAL A 242 -7.61 2.36 12.81
N CYS A 243 -6.70 2.76 11.95
CA CYS A 243 -6.19 4.11 11.79
C CYS A 243 -6.24 4.52 10.33
N ILE A 244 -7.16 5.41 9.97
CA ILE A 244 -7.30 5.93 8.61
C ILE A 244 -6.96 7.42 8.60
N ALA A 245 -5.92 7.80 7.88
CA ALA A 245 -5.57 9.21 7.69
C ALA A 245 -6.37 9.80 6.52
N GLU A 246 -7.02 10.94 6.77
CA GLU A 246 -7.89 11.60 5.83
C GLU A 246 -7.62 13.10 5.77
N PRO A 247 -7.90 13.80 4.65
CA PRO A 247 -7.90 15.25 4.66
C PRO A 247 -8.90 15.77 5.71
N GLU A 248 -8.55 16.83 6.44
CA GLU A 248 -9.49 17.45 7.39
C GLU A 248 -10.80 17.83 6.71
N LYS A 249 -10.72 18.36 5.48
CA LYS A 249 -11.88 18.56 4.60
C LYS A 249 -12.10 17.29 3.79
N GLU A 250 -13.20 16.60 4.03
CA GLU A 250 -13.56 15.36 3.34
C GLU A 250 -13.56 15.53 1.80
N ARG A 251 -13.10 14.51 1.10
CA ARG A 251 -13.17 14.45 -0.38
C ARG A 251 -14.60 14.32 -0.87
N ALA A 252 -15.42 13.51 -0.20
CA ALA A 252 -16.85 13.43 -0.39
C ALA A 252 -17.55 13.53 0.96
N ILE A 253 -18.57 14.39 1.02
CA ILE A 253 -19.30 14.67 2.27
C ILE A 253 -19.97 13.39 2.77
N GLY A 254 -19.79 13.09 4.07
CA GLY A 254 -20.42 11.97 4.75
C GLY A 254 -19.62 10.68 4.75
N CYS A 255 -18.47 10.60 4.07
CA CYS A 255 -17.63 9.40 4.09
C CYS A 255 -17.12 9.07 5.47
N ARG A 256 -16.62 10.07 6.17
CA ARG A 256 -16.10 9.91 7.55
C ARG A 256 -17.21 9.51 8.51
N ALA A 257 -18.37 10.13 8.40
CA ALA A 257 -19.53 9.76 9.22
C ALA A 257 -19.95 8.31 8.95
N ALA A 258 -20.09 7.91 7.69
CA ALA A 258 -20.45 6.53 7.32
C ALA A 258 -19.46 5.50 7.86
N PHE A 259 -18.15 5.79 7.81
CA PHE A 259 -17.12 4.92 8.38
C PHE A 259 -17.23 4.81 9.91
N LEU A 260 -17.33 5.96 10.60
CA LEU A 260 -17.40 6.00 12.06
C LEU A 260 -18.67 5.34 12.61
N ASP A 261 -19.83 5.59 11.97
CA ASP A 261 -21.10 4.99 12.34
C ASP A 261 -21.04 3.46 12.19
N ALA A 262 -20.46 2.97 11.09
CA ALA A 262 -20.31 1.54 10.88
C ALA A 262 -19.32 0.88 11.88
N CYS A 263 -18.20 1.55 12.21
CA CYS A 263 -17.28 1.08 13.26
C CYS A 263 -17.98 1.06 14.63
N THR A 264 -18.72 2.10 14.97
CA THR A 264 -19.47 2.18 16.24
C THR A 264 -20.55 1.10 16.32
N ALA A 265 -21.27 0.85 15.22
CA ALA A 265 -22.25 -0.23 15.13
C ALA A 265 -21.61 -1.62 15.31
N ALA A 266 -20.33 -1.76 14.94
CA ALA A 266 -19.53 -2.97 15.17
C ALA A 266 -18.88 -3.01 16.58
N GLY A 267 -19.22 -2.09 17.48
CA GLY A 267 -18.75 -2.06 18.86
C GLY A 267 -17.43 -1.34 19.10
N ALA A 268 -16.95 -0.55 18.15
CA ALA A 268 -15.73 0.23 18.35
C ALA A 268 -15.97 1.53 19.12
N THR A 269 -14.96 1.93 19.90
CA THR A 269 -14.80 3.31 20.34
C THR A 269 -14.08 4.09 19.25
N THR A 270 -14.63 5.23 18.83
CA THR A 270 -14.12 6.02 17.72
C THR A 270 -13.68 7.42 18.16
N ARG A 271 -12.65 7.96 17.52
CA ARG A 271 -12.19 9.34 17.67
C ARG A 271 -11.57 9.88 16.41
N ILE A 272 -11.50 11.20 16.29
CA ILE A 272 -10.80 11.92 15.23
C ILE A 272 -9.78 12.83 15.89
N VAL A 273 -8.53 12.76 15.45
CA VAL A 273 -7.43 13.55 16.00
C VAL A 273 -6.63 14.20 14.87
N PRO A 274 -6.10 15.41 15.06
CA PRO A 274 -5.27 16.05 14.05
C PRO A 274 -3.94 15.32 13.91
N LEU A 275 -3.44 15.19 12.68
CA LEU A 275 -2.07 14.75 12.42
C LEU A 275 -1.16 15.98 12.15
N PRO A 276 0.12 15.90 12.53
CA PRO A 276 1.10 16.90 12.12
C PRO A 276 1.19 16.97 10.60
N LYS A 277 1.34 18.16 10.05
CA LYS A 277 1.58 18.34 8.62
C LYS A 277 2.98 17.84 8.27
N ALA A 278 3.09 17.02 7.23
CA ALA A 278 4.40 16.61 6.71
C ALA A 278 5.21 17.81 6.17
N SER A 279 4.54 18.84 5.69
CA SER A 279 5.15 20.13 5.31
C SER A 279 4.10 21.25 5.33
N SER A 280 4.54 22.51 5.23
CA SER A 280 3.64 23.68 5.21
C SER A 280 2.71 23.72 3.99
N ILE A 281 3.07 23.04 2.90
CA ILE A 281 2.28 23.00 1.66
C ILE A 281 1.20 21.91 1.69
N HIS A 282 1.30 20.95 2.60
CA HIS A 282 0.30 19.87 2.70
C HIS A 282 -0.96 20.38 3.41
N PRO A 283 -2.15 19.93 2.96
CA PRO A 283 -3.39 20.24 3.63
C PRO A 283 -3.42 19.67 5.05
N PRO A 284 -4.26 20.22 5.94
CA PRO A 284 -4.49 19.62 7.24
C PRO A 284 -5.03 18.19 7.07
N THR A 285 -4.49 17.30 7.90
CA THR A 285 -4.82 15.87 7.90
C THR A 285 -5.33 15.49 9.29
N VAL A 286 -6.32 14.61 9.33
CA VAL A 286 -6.84 14.01 10.55
C VAL A 286 -6.62 12.51 10.51
N LEU A 287 -6.46 11.90 11.68
CA LEU A 287 -6.46 10.47 11.87
C LEU A 287 -7.81 10.05 12.46
N VAL A 288 -8.54 9.23 11.71
CA VAL A 288 -9.74 8.55 12.15
C VAL A 288 -9.32 7.27 12.81
N VAL A 289 -9.65 7.12 14.10
CA VAL A 289 -9.24 5.95 14.90
C VAL A 289 -10.48 5.23 15.40
N ALA A 290 -10.53 3.92 15.20
CA ALA A 290 -11.51 3.03 15.78
C ALA A 290 -10.79 1.90 16.55
N SER A 291 -11.21 1.61 17.78
CA SER A 291 -10.60 0.58 18.64
C SER A 291 -11.64 -0.30 19.28
N TRP A 292 -11.35 -1.59 19.38
CA TRP A 292 -12.17 -2.60 20.03
C TRP A 292 -11.50 -3.05 21.33
N GLU A 293 -12.24 -2.96 22.45
CA GLU A 293 -11.76 -3.38 23.78
C GLU A 293 -12.05 -4.86 24.09
#